data_ac997003dbeba249f4ceba08ee36b7ed
#
_entry.id   ac997003dbeba249f4ceba08ee36b7ed
#
_cell.length_a   1.000
_cell.length_b   1.000
_cell.length_c   1.000
_cell.angle_alpha   90.00
_cell.angle_beta   90.00
_cell.angle_gamma   90.00
#
_symmetry.space_group_name_H-M   'P 1'
#
loop_
_entity.id
_entity.type
_entity.pdbx_description
1 polymer ?
#
loop_
_entity_poly.entity_id
_entity_poly.type
_entity_poly.pdbx_seq_one_letter_code
_entity_poly.pdbx_strand_id
1 'polypeptide(L)'
;MRVREEKNAPPGCPFCGAPLKRPEQMKITPTDIVQGGRCGCGALYLADPTGKNVGLMMAQALVAAAEMLKKEVGDLVPDEDYQDAVLGYDWRNHRSTGASQGYMDGSGRLYIMKVGRRTA
;
A
#
# COMPACT_ATOMS: atom_id res chain seq x y z
N MET A 1 22.50 7.85 13.45
CA MET A 1 22.05 7.90 13.29
C MET A 1 21.27 8.44 12.99
N ARG A 2 20.69 8.63 12.58
CA ARG A 2 19.99 9.24 12.49
C ARG A 2 18.73 9.07 12.31
N VAL A 3 18.04 8.92 13.14
CA VAL A 3 16.69 8.63 13.18
C VAL A 3 15.85 9.68 12.60
N ARG A 4 16.19 10.89 12.79
CA ARG A 4 15.32 11.90 12.32
C ARG A 4 15.29 12.00 10.84
N GLU A 5 16.16 11.31 10.19
CA GLU A 5 16.12 11.30 8.76
C GLU A 5 14.92 10.57 8.25
N GLU A 6 14.33 9.76 9.07
CA GLU A 6 13.16 9.02 8.63
C GLU A 6 12.01 9.91 8.29
N LYS A 7 11.95 11.08 8.88
CA LYS A 7 10.86 11.98 8.59
C LYS A 7 10.89 12.51 7.18
N ASN A 8 12.07 12.54 6.58
CA ASN A 8 12.21 13.06 5.23
C ASN A 8 12.49 11.98 4.23
N ALA A 9 12.49 10.73 4.66
CA ALA A 9 12.79 9.64 3.77
C ALA A 9 11.55 9.23 3.00
N PRO A 10 11.73 8.65 1.81
CA PRO A 10 10.59 8.07 1.11
C PRO A 10 9.96 6.98 1.96
N PRO A 11 8.68 6.68 1.72
CA PRO A 11 8.07 5.58 2.45
C PRO A 11 8.81 4.28 2.17
N GLY A 12 8.98 3.47 3.19
CA GLY A 12 9.61 2.17 3.03
C GLY A 12 8.56 1.08 2.96
N CYS A 13 8.85 0.06 2.17
CA CYS A 13 7.95 -1.07 2.06
C CYS A 13 7.93 -1.82 3.39
N PRO A 14 6.77 -2.04 3.99
CA PRO A 14 6.72 -2.74 5.27
C PRO A 14 7.11 -4.21 5.18
N PHE A 15 7.21 -4.76 3.98
CA PHE A 15 7.51 -6.17 3.81
C PHE A 15 8.97 -6.44 3.49
N CYS A 16 9.65 -5.50 2.84
CA CYS A 16 11.05 -5.73 2.48
C CYS A 16 11.96 -4.57 2.86
N GLY A 17 11.41 -3.45 3.27
CA GLY A 17 12.23 -2.32 3.70
C GLY A 17 12.74 -1.41 2.61
N ALA A 18 12.55 -1.77 1.35
CA ALA A 18 13.05 -0.94 0.26
C ALA A 18 12.24 0.33 0.13
N PRO A 19 12.85 1.42 -0.32
CA PRO A 19 12.07 2.63 -0.53
C PRO A 19 11.09 2.46 -1.67
N LEU A 20 9.89 2.98 -1.50
CA LEU A 20 8.86 2.92 -2.52
C LEU A 20 8.97 4.11 -3.43
N LYS A 21 8.73 3.90 -4.71
CA LYS A 21 8.74 4.99 -5.66
C LYS A 21 7.47 5.79 -5.55
N ARG A 22 7.51 7.01 -6.08
CA ARG A 22 6.32 7.84 -6.07
C ARG A 22 5.21 7.15 -6.85
N PRO A 23 3.99 7.12 -6.30
CA PRO A 23 2.88 6.48 -7.00
C PRO A 23 2.61 7.12 -8.35
N GLU A 24 2.23 6.29 -9.30
CA GLU A 24 1.90 6.74 -10.64
C GLU A 24 0.59 6.08 -11.03
N GLN A 25 -0.01 6.60 -12.09
CA GLN A 25 -1.24 6.03 -12.57
C GLN A 25 -0.96 4.65 -13.13
N MET A 26 -1.72 3.67 -12.71
CA MET A 26 -1.52 2.30 -13.16
C MET A 26 -2.83 1.55 -13.15
N LYS A 27 -2.91 0.50 -13.95
CA LYS A 27 -4.04 -0.40 -13.96
C LYS A 27 -3.74 -1.56 -13.05
N ILE A 28 -4.68 -1.92 -12.18
CA ILE A 28 -4.53 -3.11 -11.36
C ILE A 28 -5.47 -4.20 -11.79
N THR A 29 -6.55 -3.85 -12.50
CA THR A 29 -7.42 -4.80 -13.15
C THR A 29 -7.77 -4.17 -14.50
N PRO A 30 -8.41 -4.91 -15.39
CA PRO A 30 -8.75 -4.32 -16.68
C PRO A 30 -9.59 -3.05 -16.59
N THR A 31 -10.35 -2.89 -15.50
CA THR A 31 -11.26 -1.75 -15.39
C THR A 31 -10.84 -0.73 -14.35
N ASP A 32 -9.84 -1.03 -13.52
CA ASP A 32 -9.50 -0.14 -12.42
C ASP A 32 -8.16 0.53 -12.63
N ILE A 33 -8.18 1.85 -12.62
CA ILE A 33 -6.98 2.66 -12.73
C ILE A 33 -6.79 3.35 -11.39
N VAL A 34 -5.60 3.25 -10.83
CA VAL A 34 -5.30 3.78 -9.51
C VAL A 34 -3.98 4.51 -9.54
N GLN A 35 -3.70 5.23 -8.45
CA GLN A 35 -2.40 5.83 -8.23
C GLN A 35 -1.63 4.90 -7.34
N GLY A 36 -0.55 4.33 -7.81
CA GLY A 36 0.18 3.37 -7.01
C GLY A 36 1.44 2.91 -7.69
N GLY A 37 1.91 1.74 -7.28
CA GLY A 37 3.12 1.17 -7.85
C GLY A 37 3.35 -0.22 -7.31
N ARG A 38 4.47 -0.80 -7.71
CA ARG A 38 4.85 -2.12 -7.23
C ARG A 38 6.26 -2.07 -6.69
N CYS A 39 6.44 -2.70 -5.57
CA CYS A 39 7.77 -2.83 -4.97
C CYS A 39 8.49 -4.01 -5.59
N GLY A 40 9.80 -3.98 -5.56
CA GLY A 40 10.58 -5.10 -6.08
C GLY A 40 10.30 -6.42 -5.39
N CYS A 41 9.79 -6.38 -4.18
CA CYS A 41 9.45 -7.62 -3.48
C CYS A 41 8.10 -8.20 -3.93
N GLY A 42 7.39 -7.50 -4.80
CA GLY A 42 6.09 -7.96 -5.28
C GLY A 42 4.91 -7.28 -4.65
N ALA A 43 5.14 -6.43 -3.67
CA ALA A 43 4.04 -5.74 -3.02
C ALA A 43 3.44 -4.69 -3.95
N LEU A 44 2.13 -4.54 -3.85
CA LEU A 44 1.39 -3.51 -4.57
C LEU A 44 1.06 -2.42 -3.58
N TYR A 45 1.22 -1.16 -3.96
CA TYR A 45 0.82 -0.10 -3.07
C TYR A 45 -0.04 0.91 -3.82
N LEU A 46 -1.04 1.44 -3.12
CA LEU A 46 -2.00 2.39 -3.65
C LEU A 46 -1.99 3.62 -2.78
N ALA A 47 -2.10 4.79 -3.40
CA ALA A 47 -2.04 6.05 -2.67
C ALA A 47 -3.40 6.70 -2.63
N ASP A 48 -3.75 7.21 -1.47
CA ASP A 48 -4.96 8.00 -1.29
C ASP A 48 -4.55 9.33 -0.66
N PRO A 49 -4.42 10.37 -1.45
CA PRO A 49 -4.00 11.66 -0.90
C PRO A 49 -4.96 12.24 0.13
N THR A 50 -6.23 11.85 0.08
CA THR A 50 -7.20 12.38 1.02
C THR A 50 -7.23 11.62 2.33
N GLY A 51 -6.75 10.38 2.33
CA GLY A 51 -6.82 9.54 3.51
C GLY A 51 -8.21 9.03 3.82
N LYS A 52 -9.16 9.25 2.94
CA LYS A 52 -10.54 8.88 3.21
C LYS A 52 -11.05 7.70 2.42
N ASN A 53 -10.25 7.23 1.46
CA ASN A 53 -10.69 6.16 0.57
C ASN A 53 -9.90 4.87 0.73
N VAL A 54 -9.35 4.64 1.92
CA VAL A 54 -8.55 3.44 2.14
C VAL A 54 -9.40 2.19 1.91
N GLY A 55 -10.66 2.22 2.31
CA GLY A 55 -11.53 1.06 2.11
C GLY A 55 -11.69 0.72 0.63
N LEU A 56 -11.81 1.73 -0.21
CA LEU A 56 -11.90 1.49 -1.64
C LEU A 56 -10.60 0.92 -2.18
N MET A 57 -9.48 1.46 -1.73
CA MET A 57 -8.18 0.95 -2.18
C MET A 57 -7.99 -0.51 -1.74
N MET A 58 -8.41 -0.82 -0.53
CA MET A 58 -8.34 -2.18 -0.05
C MET A 58 -9.19 -3.10 -0.94
N ALA A 59 -10.40 -2.68 -1.28
CA ALA A 59 -11.26 -3.48 -2.12
C ALA A 59 -10.64 -3.70 -3.50
N GLN A 60 -10.07 -2.65 -4.07
CA GLN A 60 -9.43 -2.77 -5.37
C GLN A 60 -8.23 -3.71 -5.33
N ALA A 61 -7.43 -3.62 -4.27
CA ALA A 61 -6.28 -4.50 -4.12
C ALA A 61 -6.71 -5.95 -3.94
N LEU A 62 -7.80 -6.18 -3.22
CA LEU A 62 -8.28 -7.53 -3.02
C LEU A 62 -8.73 -8.16 -4.34
N VAL A 63 -9.36 -7.38 -5.21
CA VAL A 63 -9.74 -7.90 -6.52
C VAL A 63 -8.50 -8.29 -7.31
N ALA A 64 -7.47 -7.45 -7.27
CA ALA A 64 -6.23 -7.77 -7.96
C ALA A 64 -5.58 -9.02 -7.40
N ALA A 65 -5.57 -9.17 -6.08
CA ALA A 65 -5.00 -10.36 -5.45
C ALA A 65 -5.77 -11.61 -5.82
N ALA A 66 -7.10 -11.50 -5.87
CA ALA A 66 -7.93 -12.64 -6.22
C ALA A 66 -7.60 -13.11 -7.64
N GLU A 67 -7.40 -12.17 -8.56
CA GLU A 67 -7.04 -12.54 -9.92
C GLU A 67 -5.69 -13.23 -9.96
N MET A 68 -4.73 -12.73 -9.19
CA MET A 68 -3.41 -13.35 -9.17
C MET A 68 -3.45 -14.76 -8.62
N LEU A 69 -4.29 -14.98 -7.63
CA LEU A 69 -4.38 -16.29 -6.97
C LEU A 69 -5.43 -17.18 -7.58
N LYS A 70 -6.20 -16.66 -8.53
CA LYS A 70 -7.28 -17.41 -9.17
C LYS A 70 -8.29 -17.89 -8.15
N LYS A 71 -8.67 -17.00 -7.25
CA LYS A 71 -9.66 -17.27 -6.23
C LYS A 71 -10.74 -16.19 -6.29
N GLU A 72 -11.87 -16.47 -5.65
CA GLU A 72 -12.88 -15.45 -5.46
C GLU A 72 -12.44 -14.52 -4.35
N VAL A 73 -12.85 -13.26 -4.43
CA VAL A 73 -12.46 -12.30 -3.41
C VAL A 73 -12.87 -12.77 -2.02
N GLY A 74 -14.07 -13.35 -1.92
CA GLY A 74 -14.56 -13.80 -0.62
C GLY A 74 -13.81 -14.98 -0.05
N ASP A 75 -12.97 -15.63 -0.87
CA ASP A 75 -12.20 -16.78 -0.40
C ASP A 75 -10.78 -16.39 0.01
N LEU A 76 -10.44 -15.11 -0.07
CA LEU A 76 -9.10 -14.67 0.34
C LEU A 76 -9.02 -14.66 1.85
N VAL A 77 -7.95 -15.21 2.38
CA VAL A 77 -7.75 -15.32 3.83
C VAL A 77 -6.57 -14.45 4.22
N PRO A 78 -6.80 -13.44 5.06
CA PRO A 78 -5.69 -12.58 5.50
C PRO A 78 -4.59 -13.39 6.15
N ASP A 79 -3.35 -12.98 5.91
CA ASP A 79 -2.15 -13.62 6.42
C ASP A 79 -1.83 -14.95 5.77
N GLU A 80 -2.75 -15.55 5.04
CA GLU A 80 -2.46 -16.75 4.28
C GLU A 80 -2.35 -16.44 2.80
N ASP A 81 -3.30 -15.67 2.28
CA ASP A 81 -3.28 -15.33 0.87
C ASP A 81 -2.62 -13.99 0.61
N TYR A 82 -2.63 -13.12 1.60
CA TYR A 82 -2.02 -11.80 1.43
C TYR A 82 -1.71 -11.19 2.80
N GLN A 83 -0.85 -10.18 2.77
CA GLN A 83 -0.55 -9.36 3.94
C GLN A 83 -0.73 -7.92 3.53
N ASP A 84 -1.14 -7.06 4.44
CA ASP A 84 -1.33 -5.66 4.10
C ASP A 84 -0.94 -4.75 5.25
N ALA A 85 -0.81 -3.48 4.91
CA ALA A 85 -0.47 -2.45 5.89
C ALA A 85 -0.93 -1.11 5.34
N VAL A 86 -1.14 -0.17 6.27
CA VAL A 86 -1.51 1.19 5.91
C VAL A 86 -0.50 2.12 6.55
N LEU A 87 0.05 3.02 5.75
CA LEU A 87 1.02 3.99 6.23
C LEU A 87 0.50 5.40 6.02
N GLY A 88 0.86 6.31 6.91
CA GLY A 88 0.62 7.71 6.64
C GLY A 88 1.53 8.17 5.52
N TYR A 89 1.04 9.08 4.68
CA TYR A 89 1.78 9.43 3.47
C TYR A 89 1.54 10.88 3.09
N ASP A 90 2.63 11.60 2.90
CA ASP A 90 2.58 12.96 2.38
C ASP A 90 2.88 12.86 0.88
N TRP A 91 1.82 12.92 0.07
CA TRP A 91 1.99 12.69 -1.36
C TRP A 91 2.73 13.83 -2.05
N ARG A 92 2.68 15.02 -1.50
CA ARG A 92 3.36 16.16 -2.13
C ARG A 92 4.86 16.01 -2.06
N ASN A 93 5.34 15.53 -0.95
CA ASN A 93 6.78 15.41 -0.73
C ASN A 93 7.26 13.97 -0.81
N HIS A 94 6.35 13.04 -1.03
CA HIS A 94 6.66 11.61 -1.15
C HIS A 94 7.45 11.13 0.05
N ARG A 95 6.84 11.23 1.21
CA ARG A 95 7.51 10.76 2.42
C ARG A 95 6.47 10.21 3.38
N SER A 96 6.94 9.36 4.27
CA SER A 96 6.09 8.76 5.27
C SER A 96 5.80 9.79 6.36
N THR A 97 4.56 9.78 6.86
CA THR A 97 4.21 10.64 7.98
C THR A 97 4.10 9.85 9.26
N GLY A 98 4.66 8.63 9.26
CA GLY A 98 4.67 7.83 10.45
C GLY A 98 3.52 6.86 10.49
N ALA A 99 3.28 6.31 11.67
CA ALA A 99 2.22 5.36 11.81
C ALA A 99 0.90 6.03 11.49
N SER A 100 0.01 5.25 11.00
CA SER A 100 -1.23 5.82 10.62
C SER A 100 -2.08 6.01 11.82
N GLN A 101 -1.88 7.06 12.54
CA GLN A 101 -2.74 7.31 13.55
C GLN A 101 -3.42 8.45 13.20
N GLY A 102 -4.22 8.87 13.44
CA GLY A 102 -4.82 10.09 13.25
C GLY A 102 -5.23 10.33 11.88
N TYR A 103 -6.07 9.55 11.35
CA TYR A 103 -6.57 9.91 10.08
C TYR A 103 -7.25 11.25 10.13
N MET A 104 -7.33 11.82 11.30
CA MET A 104 -7.93 13.12 11.44
C MET A 104 -7.03 14.26 11.00
N ASP A 105 -5.78 13.99 10.81
CA ASP A 105 -4.87 15.08 10.47
C ASP A 105 -4.92 15.45 8.99
N GLY A 106 -5.76 14.81 8.21
CA GLY A 106 -5.91 15.21 6.83
C GLY A 106 -4.81 14.76 5.91
N SER A 107 -3.86 14.00 6.41
CA SER A 107 -2.81 13.54 5.53
C SER A 107 -3.26 12.31 4.78
N GLY A 108 -2.55 12.01 3.71
CA GLY A 108 -2.88 10.85 2.90
C GLY A 108 -2.46 9.55 3.50
N ARG A 109 -2.75 8.50 2.80
CA ARG A 109 -2.41 7.14 3.22
C ARG A 109 -1.88 6.35 2.04
N LEU A 110 -1.03 5.40 2.34
CA LEU A 110 -0.64 4.36 1.40
C LEU A 110 -1.17 3.05 1.91
N TYR A 111 -1.86 2.32 1.06
CA TYR A 111 -2.28 0.96 1.37
C TYR A 111 -1.35 0.03 0.61
N ILE A 112 -0.68 -0.87 1.31
CA ILE A 112 0.31 -1.76 0.71
C ILE A 112 -0.12 -3.20 0.96
N MET A 113 -0.14 -4.00 -0.10
CA MET A 113 -0.54 -5.40 -0.01
C MET A 113 0.48 -6.26 -0.72
N LYS A 114 0.86 -7.35 -0.09
CA LYS A 114 1.72 -8.34 -0.72
C LYS A 114 0.98 -9.67 -0.75
N VAL A 115 0.84 -10.23 -1.94
CA VAL A 115 0.19 -11.51 -2.09
C VAL A 115 1.15 -12.60 -1.66
N GLY A 116 0.62 -13.56 -0.90
CA GLY A 116 1.41 -14.68 -0.44
C GLY A 116 1.35 -14.82 1.06
N ARG A 117 1.81 -15.99 1.51
CA ARG A 117 1.79 -16.29 2.92
C ARG A 117 2.94 -15.59 3.62
N ARG A 118 2.71 -15.17 4.84
CA ARG A 118 3.77 -14.58 5.64
C ARG A 118 4.86 -15.60 5.84
N THR A 119 6.09 -15.18 5.61
CA THR A 119 7.24 -16.05 5.90
C THR A 119 7.84 -15.59 7.20
N ALA A 120 8.13 -16.52 8.04
CA ALA A 120 8.68 -16.19 9.34
C ALA A 120 10.15 -15.89 9.25
#